data_0da010e657b991877307245c6831b26e
#
_entry.id   0da010e657b991877307245c6831b26e
#
_cell.length_a   1.000
_cell.length_b   1.000
_cell.length_c   1.000
_cell.angle_alpha   90.00
_cell.angle_beta   90.00
_cell.angle_gamma   90.00
#
_symmetry.space_group_name_H-M   'P 1'
#
loop_
_entity.id
_entity.type
_entity.pdbx_description
1 polymer ?
#
loop_
_entity_poly.entity_id
_entity_poly.type
_entity_poly.pdbx_seq_one_letter_code
_entity_poly.pdbx_strand_id
1 'polypeptide(L)'
;IESHLIAALQNRADQPVIHAMRYAVSGGKRLRGFLVLEGARMLGLPDHRALSAAAAVEALHAYSLVHDDLPSMDNDDLRRGLPTVHVKWDEATAVLAGDALQTLAFELLTDPALGTGDTRIALVAGLAKASGAEGMVLGQALDIAAETAKTPLTLDQITRLQAGKTGALICFSAEVGAILAGADRAPLRRYAAALGLAFQIADDILDVTGDEAKTGKRLHKDAEAGTATFVSLLGLDGARARAAALVAEAEAALAGY
;
A
#
# COMPACT_ATOMS: atom_id res chain seq x y z
N ILE A 1 -12.53 9.92 -0.26
CA ILE A 1 -11.14 9.85 0.22
C ILE A 1 -10.31 10.98 -0.40
N GLU A 2 -10.22 11.05 -1.74
CA GLU A 2 -9.39 12.08 -2.42
C GLU A 2 -9.79 13.50 -2.03
N SER A 3 -11.09 13.82 -2.06
CA SER A 3 -11.60 15.14 -1.64
C SER A 3 -11.20 15.47 -0.20
N HIS A 4 -11.16 14.49 0.69
CA HIS A 4 -10.74 14.67 2.08
C HIS A 4 -9.24 14.96 2.20
N LEU A 5 -8.40 14.25 1.42
CA LEU A 5 -6.96 14.52 1.33
C LEU A 5 -6.68 15.92 0.79
N ILE A 6 -7.35 16.31 -0.29
CA ILE A 6 -7.20 17.65 -0.88
C ILE A 6 -7.65 18.73 0.11
N ALA A 7 -8.77 18.52 0.82
CA ALA A 7 -9.24 19.44 1.85
C ALA A 7 -8.22 19.60 3.01
N ALA A 8 -7.60 18.51 3.45
CA ALA A 8 -6.54 18.55 4.48
C ALA A 8 -5.30 19.36 4.05
N LEU A 9 -5.08 19.51 2.75
CA LEU A 9 -3.99 20.30 2.17
C LEU A 9 -4.39 21.70 1.73
N GLN A 10 -5.69 22.05 1.79
CA GLN A 10 -6.22 23.27 1.14
C GLN A 10 -5.70 24.57 1.77
N ASN A 11 -5.55 24.60 3.09
CA ASN A 11 -5.13 25.79 3.84
C ASN A 11 -3.64 25.78 4.22
N ARG A 12 -2.83 24.95 3.55
CA ARG A 12 -1.38 24.91 3.72
C ARG A 12 -0.73 26.03 2.89
N ALA A 13 0.52 26.35 3.22
CA ALA A 13 1.29 27.38 2.52
C ALA A 13 1.34 27.12 1.00
N ASP A 14 1.35 28.19 0.20
CA ASP A 14 1.50 28.11 -1.25
C ASP A 14 2.99 27.89 -1.60
N GLN A 15 3.43 26.65 -1.53
CA GLN A 15 4.81 26.22 -1.75
C GLN A 15 4.89 24.98 -2.66
N PRO A 16 5.99 24.80 -3.39
CA PRO A 16 6.17 23.63 -4.28
C PRO A 16 5.92 22.28 -3.60
N VAL A 17 6.36 22.12 -2.35
CA VAL A 17 6.13 20.88 -1.58
C VAL A 17 4.65 20.56 -1.39
N ILE A 18 3.81 21.58 -1.14
CA ILE A 18 2.36 21.38 -0.98
C ILE A 18 1.70 21.06 -2.32
N HIS A 19 2.15 21.69 -3.40
CA HIS A 19 1.69 21.33 -4.76
C HIS A 19 2.07 19.91 -5.13
N ALA A 20 3.28 19.46 -4.80
CA ALA A 20 3.76 18.10 -5.00
C ALA A 20 2.96 17.09 -4.17
N MET A 21 2.64 17.39 -2.88
CA MET A 21 1.77 16.55 -2.06
C MET A 21 0.38 16.39 -2.69
N ARG A 22 -0.27 17.49 -3.11
CA ARG A 22 -1.57 17.43 -3.79
C ARG A 22 -1.52 16.60 -5.07
N TYR A 23 -0.46 16.76 -5.84
CA TYR A 23 -0.23 15.99 -7.05
C TYR A 23 -0.08 14.49 -6.75
N ALA A 24 0.73 14.13 -5.77
CA ALA A 24 0.99 12.74 -5.38
C ALA A 24 -0.24 12.01 -4.84
N VAL A 25 -1.15 12.73 -4.14
CA VAL A 25 -2.39 12.15 -3.61
C VAL A 25 -3.53 12.17 -4.62
N SER A 26 -3.37 12.69 -5.81
CA SER A 26 -4.43 12.70 -6.83
C SER A 26 -4.43 11.40 -7.64
N GLY A 27 -5.63 10.90 -7.98
CA GLY A 27 -5.82 9.68 -8.77
C GLY A 27 -5.49 8.38 -7.99
N GLY A 28 -5.38 7.27 -8.73
CA GLY A 28 -5.16 5.93 -8.18
C GLY A 28 -6.45 5.18 -7.83
N LYS A 29 -6.30 3.85 -7.63
CA LYS A 29 -7.44 2.94 -7.39
C LYS A 29 -8.01 3.03 -5.97
N ARG A 30 -7.31 3.65 -5.03
CA ARG A 30 -7.72 3.80 -3.62
C ARG A 30 -8.07 2.48 -2.92
N LEU A 31 -7.38 1.40 -3.26
CA LEU A 31 -7.69 0.08 -2.73
C LEU A 31 -7.54 0.01 -1.19
N ARG A 32 -6.50 0.63 -0.66
CA ARG A 32 -6.25 0.63 0.79
C ARG A 32 -7.30 1.42 1.55
N GLY A 33 -7.61 2.62 1.08
CA GLY A 33 -8.68 3.43 1.65
C GLY A 33 -10.07 2.81 1.47
N PHE A 34 -10.31 2.10 0.37
CA PHE A 34 -11.52 1.29 0.17
C PHE A 34 -11.64 0.19 1.24
N LEU A 35 -10.58 -0.56 1.52
CA LEU A 35 -10.58 -1.59 2.56
C LEU A 35 -10.89 -1.02 3.95
N VAL A 36 -10.40 0.18 4.26
CA VAL A 36 -10.73 0.89 5.52
C VAL A 36 -12.23 1.16 5.60
N LEU A 37 -12.83 1.74 4.54
CA LEU A 37 -14.25 2.10 4.55
C LEU A 37 -15.15 0.87 4.55
N GLU A 38 -14.87 -0.14 3.73
CA GLU A 38 -15.67 -1.35 3.69
C GLU A 38 -15.56 -2.17 4.99
N GLY A 39 -14.35 -2.27 5.57
CA GLY A 39 -14.18 -2.90 6.88
C GLY A 39 -14.96 -2.19 7.99
N ALA A 40 -15.05 -0.85 7.95
CA ALA A 40 -15.86 -0.08 8.87
C ALA A 40 -17.37 -0.30 8.63
N ARG A 41 -17.83 -0.25 7.38
CA ARG A 41 -19.23 -0.49 6.99
C ARG A 41 -19.71 -1.87 7.38
N MET A 42 -18.88 -2.90 7.16
CA MET A 42 -19.17 -4.28 7.54
C MET A 42 -19.42 -4.44 9.04
N LEU A 43 -18.78 -3.58 9.86
CA LEU A 43 -18.96 -3.53 11.32
C LEU A 43 -19.99 -2.48 11.77
N GLY A 44 -20.82 -1.97 10.85
CA GLY A 44 -21.92 -1.06 11.16
C GLY A 44 -21.51 0.40 11.41
N LEU A 45 -20.27 0.79 11.06
CA LEU A 45 -19.81 2.17 11.23
C LEU A 45 -20.12 3.01 9.98
N PRO A 46 -20.59 4.25 10.12
CA PRO A 46 -20.77 5.15 8.99
C PRO A 46 -19.43 5.70 8.48
N ASP A 47 -19.36 6.02 7.19
CA ASP A 47 -18.15 6.45 6.49
C ASP A 47 -17.36 7.55 7.19
N HIS A 48 -18.04 8.57 7.74
CA HIS A 48 -17.37 9.68 8.39
C HIS A 48 -16.54 9.27 9.61
N ARG A 49 -16.84 8.11 10.23
CA ARG A 49 -16.08 7.53 11.34
C ARG A 49 -14.77 6.86 10.90
N ALA A 50 -14.57 6.63 9.61
CA ALA A 50 -13.40 5.95 9.08
C ALA A 50 -12.66 6.79 8.01
N LEU A 51 -13.25 7.90 7.55
CA LEU A 51 -12.76 8.65 6.40
C LEU A 51 -11.35 9.22 6.60
N SER A 52 -11.05 9.78 7.78
CA SER A 52 -9.71 10.29 8.10
C SER A 52 -8.66 9.16 8.17
N ALA A 53 -9.04 7.96 8.66
CA ALA A 53 -8.16 6.81 8.64
C ALA A 53 -7.93 6.27 7.21
N ALA A 54 -8.96 6.25 6.37
CA ALA A 54 -8.83 5.91 4.95
C ALA A 54 -7.91 6.88 4.21
N ALA A 55 -8.03 8.18 4.50
CA ALA A 55 -7.15 9.20 3.96
C ALA A 55 -5.71 9.06 4.48
N ALA A 56 -5.52 8.72 5.74
CA ALA A 56 -4.20 8.49 6.35
C ALA A 56 -3.44 7.37 5.65
N VAL A 57 -4.10 6.24 5.38
CA VAL A 57 -3.48 5.09 4.69
C VAL A 57 -3.10 5.45 3.25
N GLU A 58 -3.94 6.20 2.55
CA GLU A 58 -3.67 6.64 1.18
C GLU A 58 -2.56 7.72 1.14
N ALA A 59 -2.48 8.62 2.14
CA ALA A 59 -1.38 9.57 2.27
C ALA A 59 -0.05 8.85 2.50
N LEU A 60 -0.03 7.85 3.38
CA LEU A 60 1.15 7.03 3.63
C LEU A 60 1.55 6.22 2.38
N HIS A 61 0.60 5.66 1.67
CA HIS A 61 0.89 4.98 0.39
C HIS A 61 1.42 5.96 -0.66
N ALA A 62 0.90 7.18 -0.73
CA ALA A 62 1.40 8.18 -1.67
C ALA A 62 2.86 8.57 -1.34
N TYR A 63 3.20 8.74 -0.04
CA TYR A 63 4.58 8.97 0.37
C TYR A 63 5.50 7.84 -0.13
N SER A 64 5.13 6.59 0.08
CA SER A 64 5.98 5.47 -0.33
C SER A 64 6.24 5.47 -1.83
N LEU A 65 5.22 5.78 -2.64
CA LEU A 65 5.37 5.87 -4.09
C LEU A 65 6.27 7.04 -4.53
N VAL A 66 6.16 8.20 -3.88
CA VAL A 66 7.01 9.36 -4.19
C VAL A 66 8.48 9.05 -3.90
N HIS A 67 8.78 8.35 -2.80
CA HIS A 67 10.15 7.97 -2.46
C HIS A 67 10.64 6.80 -3.31
N ASP A 68 9.81 5.81 -3.62
CA ASP A 68 10.18 4.71 -4.52
C ASP A 68 10.60 5.21 -5.92
N ASP A 69 9.96 6.27 -6.42
CA ASP A 69 10.26 6.83 -7.74
C ASP A 69 11.61 7.58 -7.82
N LEU A 70 12.24 7.92 -6.68
CA LEU A 70 13.49 8.69 -6.66
C LEU A 70 14.65 7.96 -7.38
N PRO A 71 15.63 8.71 -7.93
CA PRO A 71 16.81 8.13 -8.56
C PRO A 71 17.65 7.20 -7.68
N SER A 72 17.56 7.36 -6.36
CA SER A 72 18.22 6.49 -5.36
C SER A 72 17.46 5.20 -5.06
N MET A 73 16.27 5.03 -5.64
CA MET A 73 15.36 3.89 -5.47
C MET A 73 15.08 3.26 -6.85
N ASP A 74 13.83 3.20 -7.30
CA ASP A 74 13.44 2.59 -8.57
C ASP A 74 13.82 3.43 -9.80
N ASN A 75 14.12 4.73 -9.62
CA ASN A 75 14.48 5.69 -10.68
C ASN A 75 13.46 5.73 -11.82
N ASP A 76 12.18 5.82 -11.46
CA ASP A 76 11.07 5.86 -12.42
C ASP A 76 10.70 7.30 -12.80
N ASP A 77 10.67 7.58 -14.10
CA ASP A 77 10.29 8.92 -14.64
C ASP A 77 8.77 9.12 -14.70
N LEU A 78 8.00 8.04 -14.78
CA LEU A 78 6.55 8.06 -14.97
C LEU A 78 5.84 7.16 -13.96
N ARG A 79 4.76 7.68 -13.36
CA ARG A 79 3.82 6.93 -12.53
C ARG A 79 2.38 7.20 -12.97
N ARG A 80 1.63 6.15 -13.28
CA ARG A 80 0.25 6.25 -13.80
C ARG A 80 0.16 7.11 -15.08
N GLY A 81 1.18 7.06 -15.92
CA GLY A 81 1.26 7.83 -17.16
C GLY A 81 1.58 9.33 -16.98
N LEU A 82 1.87 9.77 -15.76
CA LEU A 82 2.26 11.14 -15.45
C LEU A 82 3.71 11.19 -14.95
N PRO A 83 4.44 12.31 -15.16
CA PRO A 83 5.77 12.51 -14.59
C PRO A 83 5.78 12.28 -13.08
N THR A 84 6.80 11.59 -12.56
CA THR A 84 7.01 11.44 -11.12
C THR A 84 7.35 12.78 -10.46
N VAL A 85 7.24 12.86 -9.14
CA VAL A 85 7.38 14.14 -8.43
C VAL A 85 8.78 14.75 -8.64
N HIS A 86 9.84 13.92 -8.59
CA HIS A 86 11.21 14.41 -8.78
C HIS A 86 11.48 14.88 -10.22
N VAL A 87 10.81 14.31 -11.23
CA VAL A 87 10.88 14.76 -12.62
C VAL A 87 10.09 16.06 -12.84
N LYS A 88 8.92 16.18 -12.20
CA LYS A 88 8.05 17.35 -12.37
C LYS A 88 8.54 18.58 -11.59
N TRP A 89 9.19 18.40 -10.46
CA TRP A 89 9.81 19.43 -9.64
C TRP A 89 11.32 19.22 -9.56
N ASP A 90 11.79 18.57 -8.51
CA ASP A 90 13.17 18.18 -8.24
C ASP A 90 13.20 17.11 -7.14
N GLU A 91 14.38 16.49 -6.92
CA GLU A 91 14.56 15.45 -5.90
C GLU A 91 14.30 15.96 -4.48
N ALA A 92 14.75 17.18 -4.15
CA ALA A 92 14.57 17.75 -2.82
C ALA A 92 13.08 17.96 -2.51
N THR A 93 12.31 18.47 -3.49
CA THR A 93 10.85 18.61 -3.39
C THR A 93 10.19 17.24 -3.23
N ALA A 94 10.64 16.21 -3.93
CA ALA A 94 10.11 14.85 -3.81
C ALA A 94 10.37 14.25 -2.41
N VAL A 95 11.58 14.36 -1.90
CA VAL A 95 11.92 13.91 -0.53
C VAL A 95 11.03 14.61 0.49
N LEU A 96 10.95 15.94 0.46
CA LEU A 96 10.15 16.72 1.41
C LEU A 96 8.65 16.46 1.27
N ALA A 97 8.14 16.22 0.06
CA ALA A 97 6.73 15.89 -0.16
C ALA A 97 6.40 14.50 0.43
N GLY A 98 7.29 13.53 0.28
CA GLY A 98 7.15 12.22 0.90
C GLY A 98 7.15 12.31 2.43
N ASP A 99 8.12 13.01 3.02
CA ASP A 99 8.21 13.22 4.48
C ASP A 99 6.94 13.89 5.02
N ALA A 100 6.45 14.92 4.32
CA ALA A 100 5.26 15.64 4.71
C ALA A 100 3.96 14.80 4.56
N LEU A 101 3.87 13.95 3.53
CA LEU A 101 2.76 13.01 3.36
C LEU A 101 2.74 11.93 4.43
N GLN A 102 3.92 11.39 4.81
CA GLN A 102 4.04 10.46 5.92
C GLN A 102 3.57 11.10 7.23
N THR A 103 4.02 12.33 7.50
CA THR A 103 3.60 13.09 8.68
C THR A 103 2.10 13.39 8.66
N LEU A 104 1.54 13.78 7.51
CA LEU A 104 0.11 14.01 7.32
C LEU A 104 -0.72 12.75 7.64
N ALA A 105 -0.22 11.56 7.31
CA ALA A 105 -0.91 10.32 7.63
C ALA A 105 -1.14 10.17 9.15
N PHE A 106 -0.15 10.48 9.95
CA PHE A 106 -0.29 10.46 11.42
C PHE A 106 -1.15 11.62 11.95
N GLU A 107 -1.06 12.82 11.35
CA GLU A 107 -1.93 13.95 11.66
C GLU A 107 -3.41 13.58 11.46
N LEU A 108 -3.76 12.95 10.33
CA LEU A 108 -5.12 12.51 10.03
C LEU A 108 -5.66 11.47 11.05
N LEU A 109 -4.80 10.63 11.62
CA LEU A 109 -5.21 9.68 12.67
C LEU A 109 -5.49 10.33 14.03
N THR A 110 -5.22 11.61 14.19
CA THR A 110 -5.59 12.37 15.41
C THR A 110 -7.01 12.92 15.37
N ASP A 111 -7.72 12.80 14.24
CA ASP A 111 -9.08 13.33 14.06
C ASP A 111 -10.04 12.77 15.14
N PRO A 112 -10.72 13.65 15.93
CA PRO A 112 -11.71 13.22 16.91
C PRO A 112 -12.87 12.39 16.35
N ALA A 113 -13.18 12.52 15.05
CA ALA A 113 -14.19 11.70 14.38
C ALA A 113 -13.88 10.20 14.43
N LEU A 114 -12.60 9.80 14.55
CA LEU A 114 -12.17 8.42 14.67
C LEU A 114 -12.50 7.78 16.03
N GLY A 115 -12.84 8.57 17.06
CA GLY A 115 -13.26 8.06 18.36
C GLY A 115 -12.40 8.54 19.53
N THR A 116 -12.26 7.68 20.55
CA THR A 116 -11.55 8.01 21.79
C THR A 116 -10.04 8.21 21.56
N GLY A 117 -9.35 8.77 22.55
CA GLY A 117 -7.89 8.83 22.55
C GLY A 117 -7.23 7.47 22.38
N ASP A 118 -7.74 6.45 23.08
CA ASP A 118 -7.22 5.08 23.00
C ASP A 118 -7.41 4.47 21.62
N THR A 119 -8.57 4.70 20.98
CA THR A 119 -8.81 4.25 19.59
C THR A 119 -7.83 4.91 18.62
N ARG A 120 -7.63 6.22 18.73
CA ARG A 120 -6.69 6.98 17.87
C ARG A 120 -5.25 6.54 18.09
N ILE A 121 -4.83 6.30 19.33
CA ILE A 121 -3.49 5.76 19.65
C ILE A 121 -3.32 4.36 19.08
N ALA A 122 -4.34 3.50 19.14
CA ALA A 122 -4.29 2.17 18.54
C ALA A 122 -4.12 2.24 17.00
N LEU A 123 -4.79 3.19 16.34
CA LEU A 123 -4.63 3.44 14.90
C LEU A 123 -3.22 3.95 14.58
N VAL A 124 -2.70 4.92 15.33
CA VAL A 124 -1.33 5.45 15.18
C VAL A 124 -0.29 4.35 15.36
N ALA A 125 -0.39 3.55 16.41
CA ALA A 125 0.52 2.43 16.67
C ALA A 125 0.44 1.37 15.57
N GLY A 126 -0.77 1.04 15.10
CA GLY A 126 -0.99 0.09 14.01
C GLY A 126 -0.37 0.57 12.70
N LEU A 127 -0.58 1.84 12.32
CA LEU A 127 0.01 2.42 11.11
C LEU A 127 1.54 2.47 11.22
N ALA A 128 2.09 2.90 12.36
CA ALA A 128 3.53 2.97 12.58
C ALA A 128 4.20 1.59 12.42
N LYS A 129 3.57 0.53 12.97
CA LYS A 129 4.06 -0.83 12.83
C LYS A 129 3.97 -1.32 11.37
N ALA A 130 2.85 -1.07 10.71
CA ALA A 130 2.62 -1.52 9.32
C ALA A 130 3.53 -0.80 8.31
N SER A 131 3.86 0.47 8.55
CA SER A 131 4.69 1.26 7.63
C SER A 131 6.18 1.24 7.93
N GLY A 132 6.57 1.00 9.18
CA GLY A 132 7.94 1.16 9.66
C GLY A 132 8.84 -0.06 9.46
N ALA A 133 9.82 -0.18 10.38
CA ALA A 133 10.89 -1.18 10.35
C ALA A 133 10.44 -2.64 10.55
N GLU A 134 9.19 -2.88 10.90
CA GLU A 134 8.58 -4.22 10.98
C GLU A 134 7.63 -4.52 9.81
N GLY A 135 7.35 -3.54 8.95
CA GLY A 135 6.37 -3.63 7.86
C GLY A 135 6.94 -3.17 6.52
N MET A 136 6.29 -2.15 5.93
CA MET A 136 6.55 -1.72 4.56
C MET A 136 8.01 -1.33 4.30
N VAL A 137 8.64 -0.55 5.20
CA VAL A 137 10.05 -0.13 5.03
C VAL A 137 11.01 -1.33 5.10
N LEU A 138 10.75 -2.31 5.99
CA LEU A 138 11.53 -3.54 5.99
C LEU A 138 11.35 -4.33 4.69
N GLY A 139 10.10 -4.41 4.19
CA GLY A 139 9.80 -5.06 2.92
C GLY A 139 10.54 -4.41 1.75
N GLN A 140 10.56 -3.09 1.69
CA GLN A 140 11.32 -2.33 0.68
C GLN A 140 12.83 -2.56 0.80
N ALA A 141 13.38 -2.57 2.02
CA ALA A 141 14.79 -2.87 2.23
C ALA A 141 15.17 -4.29 1.78
N LEU A 142 14.28 -5.28 1.99
CA LEU A 142 14.47 -6.64 1.50
C LEU A 142 14.40 -6.73 -0.04
N ASP A 143 13.54 -5.92 -0.65
CA ASP A 143 13.39 -5.83 -2.10
C ASP A 143 14.66 -5.30 -2.76
N ILE A 144 15.18 -4.17 -2.31
CA ILE A 144 16.46 -3.60 -2.76
C ILE A 144 17.62 -4.60 -2.55
N ALA A 145 17.65 -5.27 -1.39
CA ALA A 145 18.69 -6.27 -1.13
C ALA A 145 18.58 -7.48 -2.07
N ALA A 146 17.38 -7.81 -2.54
CA ALA A 146 17.16 -8.90 -3.49
C ALA A 146 17.75 -8.61 -4.89
N GLU A 147 17.73 -7.35 -5.35
CA GLU A 147 18.29 -6.95 -6.65
C GLU A 147 19.79 -7.26 -6.78
N THR A 148 20.53 -7.15 -5.66
CA THR A 148 21.98 -7.39 -5.62
C THR A 148 22.35 -8.76 -5.03
N ALA A 149 21.37 -9.61 -4.75
CA ALA A 149 21.58 -10.93 -4.16
C ALA A 149 22.31 -11.85 -5.13
N LYS A 150 23.34 -12.57 -4.63
CA LYS A 150 24.10 -13.53 -5.44
C LYS A 150 23.32 -14.81 -5.78
N THR A 151 22.27 -15.09 -5.04
CA THR A 151 21.39 -16.25 -5.22
C THR A 151 19.95 -15.79 -5.28
N PRO A 152 19.13 -16.34 -6.19
CA PRO A 152 17.70 -16.03 -6.25
C PRO A 152 17.02 -16.30 -4.90
N LEU A 153 16.01 -15.49 -4.57
CA LEU A 153 15.21 -15.68 -3.35
C LEU A 153 14.42 -17.00 -3.41
N THR A 154 14.25 -17.62 -2.26
CA THR A 154 13.33 -18.75 -2.09
C THR A 154 11.88 -18.27 -2.01
N LEU A 155 10.91 -19.18 -2.17
CA LEU A 155 9.48 -18.87 -2.03
C LEU A 155 9.15 -18.23 -0.68
N ASP A 156 9.73 -18.72 0.43
CA ASP A 156 9.52 -18.17 1.76
C ASP A 156 10.08 -16.74 1.88
N GLN A 157 11.23 -16.49 1.27
CA GLN A 157 11.85 -15.15 1.28
C GLN A 157 11.03 -14.15 0.49
N ILE A 158 10.54 -14.51 -0.71
CA ILE A 158 9.64 -13.64 -1.49
C ILE A 158 8.33 -13.42 -0.75
N THR A 159 7.73 -14.46 -0.18
CA THR A 159 6.50 -14.34 0.59
C THR A 159 6.67 -13.36 1.74
N ARG A 160 7.79 -13.45 2.48
CA ARG A 160 8.11 -12.54 3.58
C ARG A 160 8.33 -11.10 3.11
N LEU A 161 9.06 -10.91 2.02
CA LEU A 161 9.30 -9.60 1.41
C LEU A 161 7.97 -8.95 1.04
N GLN A 162 7.12 -9.64 0.30
CA GLN A 162 5.83 -9.14 -0.16
C GLN A 162 4.84 -8.92 0.98
N ALA A 163 4.89 -9.75 2.02
CA ALA A 163 4.11 -9.53 3.24
C ALA A 163 4.48 -8.23 3.95
N GLY A 164 5.75 -7.82 3.90
CA GLY A 164 6.21 -6.51 4.39
C GLY A 164 5.87 -5.39 3.41
N LYS A 165 6.46 -5.40 2.21
CA LYS A 165 6.39 -4.30 1.22
C LYS A 165 4.95 -3.89 0.90
N THR A 166 4.10 -4.87 0.64
CA THR A 166 2.70 -4.66 0.21
C THR A 166 1.69 -5.09 1.27
N GLY A 167 1.87 -6.28 1.85
CA GLY A 167 0.89 -6.92 2.72
C GLY A 167 0.64 -6.19 4.04
N ALA A 168 1.67 -5.63 4.67
CA ALA A 168 1.55 -5.00 5.98
C ALA A 168 0.56 -3.83 5.99
N LEU A 169 0.64 -2.95 4.98
CA LEU A 169 -0.27 -1.81 4.87
C LEU A 169 -1.68 -2.23 4.44
N ILE A 170 -1.82 -3.28 3.62
CA ILE A 170 -3.12 -3.88 3.26
C ILE A 170 -3.78 -4.50 4.51
N CYS A 171 -3.03 -5.24 5.32
CA CYS A 171 -3.53 -5.81 6.58
C CYS A 171 -4.00 -4.73 7.54
N PHE A 172 -3.18 -3.69 7.77
CA PHE A 172 -3.59 -2.57 8.61
C PHE A 172 -4.87 -1.91 8.08
N SER A 173 -4.95 -1.66 6.75
CA SER A 173 -6.13 -1.05 6.13
C SER A 173 -7.42 -1.82 6.43
N ALA A 174 -7.38 -3.15 6.34
CA ALA A 174 -8.53 -3.98 6.65
C ALA A 174 -8.86 -4.00 8.15
N GLU A 175 -7.84 -3.96 9.03
CA GLU A 175 -8.01 -3.98 10.49
C GLU A 175 -8.59 -2.68 11.06
N VAL A 176 -8.48 -1.54 10.35
CA VAL A 176 -8.95 -0.22 10.84
C VAL A 176 -10.41 -0.26 11.27
N GLY A 177 -11.30 -0.88 10.49
CA GLY A 177 -12.71 -1.01 10.85
C GLY A 177 -12.91 -1.70 12.19
N ALA A 178 -12.18 -2.80 12.45
CA ALA A 178 -12.25 -3.51 13.72
C ALA A 178 -11.68 -2.71 14.90
N ILE A 179 -10.60 -1.94 14.67
CA ILE A 179 -10.05 -1.02 15.68
C ILE A 179 -11.09 0.04 16.06
N LEU A 180 -11.74 0.64 15.06
CA LEU A 180 -12.76 1.67 15.26
C LEU A 180 -14.01 1.14 15.98
N ALA A 181 -14.40 -0.11 15.70
CA ALA A 181 -15.56 -0.77 16.29
C ALA A 181 -15.25 -1.46 17.64
N GLY A 182 -13.98 -1.56 18.04
CA GLY A 182 -13.59 -2.35 19.21
C GLY A 182 -13.82 -3.86 19.04
N ALA A 183 -13.80 -4.35 17.78
CA ALA A 183 -14.05 -5.75 17.42
C ALA A 183 -12.75 -6.56 17.27
N ASP A 184 -12.88 -7.90 17.15
CA ASP A 184 -11.74 -8.78 16.86
C ASP A 184 -11.16 -8.47 15.47
N ARG A 185 -9.85 -8.26 15.42
CA ARG A 185 -9.10 -7.97 14.20
C ARG A 185 -8.65 -9.21 13.45
N ALA A 186 -8.65 -10.37 14.10
CA ALA A 186 -8.05 -11.58 13.54
C ALA A 186 -8.69 -12.04 12.20
N PRO A 187 -10.02 -12.03 12.02
CA PRO A 187 -10.63 -12.37 10.73
C PRO A 187 -10.18 -11.45 9.60
N LEU A 188 -10.22 -10.12 9.82
CA LEU A 188 -9.84 -9.12 8.83
C LEU A 188 -8.35 -9.19 8.49
N ARG A 189 -7.49 -9.48 9.47
CA ARG A 189 -6.07 -9.71 9.26
C ARG A 189 -5.84 -10.93 8.38
N ARG A 190 -6.50 -12.07 8.63
CA ARG A 190 -6.39 -13.28 7.79
C ARG A 190 -6.85 -13.00 6.36
N TYR A 191 -8.01 -12.35 6.21
CA TYR A 191 -8.52 -11.91 4.92
C TYR A 191 -7.49 -11.09 4.14
N ALA A 192 -6.98 -10.04 4.77
CA ALA A 192 -6.07 -9.10 4.12
C ALA A 192 -4.69 -9.69 3.81
N ALA A 193 -4.18 -10.59 4.65
CA ALA A 193 -2.93 -11.30 4.40
C ALA A 193 -3.05 -12.19 3.15
N ALA A 194 -4.14 -12.94 3.03
CA ALA A 194 -4.40 -13.77 1.86
C ALA A 194 -4.64 -12.90 0.60
N LEU A 195 -5.45 -11.85 0.71
CA LEU A 195 -5.72 -10.91 -0.39
C LEU A 195 -4.44 -10.23 -0.88
N GLY A 196 -3.61 -9.72 0.03
CA GLY A 196 -2.36 -9.03 -0.31
C GLY A 196 -1.38 -9.94 -1.07
N LEU A 197 -1.25 -11.19 -0.64
CA LEU A 197 -0.41 -12.16 -1.32
C LEU A 197 -1.00 -12.58 -2.68
N ALA A 198 -2.31 -12.80 -2.76
CA ALA A 198 -2.99 -13.10 -4.02
C ALA A 198 -2.83 -11.96 -5.04
N PHE A 199 -2.88 -10.71 -4.57
CA PHE A 199 -2.68 -9.53 -5.40
C PHE A 199 -1.28 -9.49 -6.03
N GLN A 200 -0.23 -9.77 -5.24
CA GLN A 200 1.15 -9.83 -5.76
C GLN A 200 1.34 -10.97 -6.76
N ILE A 201 0.80 -12.16 -6.47
CA ILE A 201 0.84 -13.29 -7.43
C ILE A 201 0.11 -12.92 -8.73
N ALA A 202 -1.01 -12.20 -8.63
CA ALA A 202 -1.74 -11.76 -9.81
C ALA A 202 -0.95 -10.70 -10.62
N ASP A 203 -0.23 -9.80 -9.96
CA ASP A 203 0.66 -8.84 -10.64
C ASP A 203 1.81 -9.57 -11.36
N ASP A 204 2.46 -10.57 -10.73
CA ASP A 204 3.50 -11.41 -11.37
C ASP A 204 2.95 -12.19 -12.59
N ILE A 205 1.72 -12.73 -12.49
CA ILE A 205 1.06 -13.40 -13.60
C ILE A 205 0.80 -12.42 -14.74
N LEU A 206 0.34 -11.21 -14.44
CA LEU A 206 0.09 -10.16 -15.43
C LEU A 206 1.36 -9.67 -16.10
N ASP A 207 2.49 -9.61 -15.39
CA ASP A 207 3.78 -9.24 -15.97
C ASP A 207 4.21 -10.23 -17.05
N VAL A 208 3.93 -11.53 -16.88
CA VAL A 208 4.30 -12.58 -17.82
C VAL A 208 3.27 -12.77 -18.94
N THR A 209 1.97 -12.61 -18.66
CA THR A 209 0.87 -12.96 -19.58
C THR A 209 0.12 -11.76 -20.15
N GLY A 210 0.40 -10.55 -19.65
CA GLY A 210 -0.34 -9.35 -19.98
C GLY A 210 -0.05 -8.84 -21.40
N ASP A 211 -0.88 -7.89 -21.82
CA ASP A 211 -0.73 -7.10 -23.04
C ASP A 211 -0.45 -5.64 -22.59
N GLU A 212 0.70 -5.09 -22.95
CA GLU A 212 1.12 -3.75 -22.54
C GLU A 212 0.07 -2.67 -22.90
N ALA A 213 -0.59 -2.83 -24.05
CA ALA A 213 -1.64 -1.91 -24.50
C ALA A 213 -2.87 -1.92 -23.56
N LYS A 214 -3.12 -3.02 -22.87
CA LYS A 214 -4.26 -3.18 -21.93
C LYS A 214 -3.89 -2.89 -20.51
N THR A 215 -2.65 -3.21 -20.10
CA THR A 215 -2.18 -3.02 -18.72
C THR A 215 -1.74 -1.60 -18.42
N GLY A 216 -1.34 -0.85 -19.43
CA GLY A 216 -0.80 0.52 -19.28
C GLY A 216 0.52 0.56 -18.50
N LYS A 217 1.22 -0.57 -18.38
CA LYS A 217 2.52 -0.73 -17.73
C LYS A 217 3.48 -1.43 -18.68
N ARG A 218 4.78 -1.16 -18.57
CA ARG A 218 5.82 -1.96 -19.19
C ARG A 218 5.81 -3.34 -18.52
N LEU A 219 5.78 -4.40 -19.34
CA LEU A 219 5.78 -5.80 -18.90
C LEU A 219 7.20 -6.40 -18.99
N HIS A 220 7.38 -7.59 -18.41
CA HIS A 220 8.64 -8.35 -18.38
C HIS A 220 9.78 -7.66 -17.61
N LYS A 221 9.49 -6.66 -16.78
CA LYS A 221 10.48 -5.96 -15.95
C LYS A 221 11.21 -6.93 -15.01
N ASP A 222 10.49 -7.84 -14.37
CA ASP A 222 11.03 -8.78 -13.40
C ASP A 222 11.99 -9.79 -14.06
N ALA A 223 11.67 -10.25 -15.25
CA ALA A 223 12.54 -11.15 -16.02
C ALA A 223 13.83 -10.45 -16.49
N GLU A 224 13.73 -9.19 -16.92
CA GLU A 224 14.89 -8.36 -17.32
C GLU A 224 15.80 -8.05 -16.13
N ALA A 225 15.23 -7.83 -14.95
CA ALA A 225 15.97 -7.58 -13.71
C ALA A 225 16.55 -8.85 -13.06
N GLY A 226 16.17 -10.05 -13.54
CA GLY A 226 16.55 -11.32 -12.93
C GLY A 226 15.95 -11.54 -11.54
N THR A 227 14.87 -10.82 -11.21
CA THR A 227 14.18 -10.88 -9.92
C THR A 227 13.37 -12.15 -9.82
N ALA A 228 13.51 -12.88 -8.70
CA ALA A 228 12.67 -14.06 -8.45
C ALA A 228 11.23 -13.63 -8.18
N THR A 229 10.27 -14.23 -8.88
CA THR A 229 8.82 -13.98 -8.75
C THR A 229 8.09 -15.27 -8.37
N PHE A 230 6.82 -15.18 -7.95
CA PHE A 230 6.01 -16.38 -7.72
C PHE A 230 5.86 -17.21 -8.99
N VAL A 231 5.78 -16.58 -10.16
CA VAL A 231 5.70 -17.30 -11.44
C VAL A 231 7.00 -18.01 -11.77
N SER A 232 8.16 -17.38 -11.53
CA SER A 232 9.47 -18.02 -11.79
C SER A 232 9.73 -19.23 -10.88
N LEU A 233 9.19 -19.22 -9.65
CA LEU A 233 9.38 -20.29 -8.67
C LEU A 233 8.35 -21.41 -8.75
N LEU A 234 7.10 -21.10 -9.04
CA LEU A 234 5.98 -22.04 -9.04
C LEU A 234 5.55 -22.49 -10.44
N GLY A 235 6.03 -21.81 -11.48
CA GLY A 235 5.46 -21.86 -12.81
C GLY A 235 4.10 -21.15 -12.88
N LEU A 236 3.63 -20.85 -14.10
CA LEU A 236 2.40 -20.10 -14.32
C LEU A 236 1.15 -20.80 -13.72
N ASP A 237 1.03 -22.11 -13.92
CA ASP A 237 -0.10 -22.87 -13.40
C ASP A 237 -0.06 -23.00 -11.87
N GLY A 238 1.13 -23.18 -11.29
CA GLY A 238 1.34 -23.19 -9.84
C GLY A 238 0.98 -21.83 -9.20
N ALA A 239 1.40 -20.72 -9.82
CA ALA A 239 1.05 -19.37 -9.38
C ALA A 239 -0.47 -19.13 -9.44
N ARG A 240 -1.15 -19.54 -10.52
CA ARG A 240 -2.62 -19.46 -10.65
C ARG A 240 -3.33 -20.27 -9.57
N ALA A 241 -2.90 -21.50 -9.33
CA ALA A 241 -3.46 -22.36 -8.30
C ALA A 241 -3.27 -21.77 -6.90
N ARG A 242 -2.08 -21.20 -6.61
CA ARG A 242 -1.82 -20.56 -5.32
C ARG A 242 -2.67 -19.28 -5.14
N ALA A 243 -2.82 -18.45 -6.16
CA ALA A 243 -3.69 -17.28 -6.12
C ALA A 243 -5.15 -17.67 -5.84
N ALA A 244 -5.68 -18.71 -6.52
CA ALA A 244 -7.03 -19.19 -6.30
C ALA A 244 -7.22 -19.74 -4.86
N ALA A 245 -6.25 -20.48 -4.32
CA ALA A 245 -6.30 -20.96 -2.93
C ALA A 245 -6.33 -19.80 -1.93
N LEU A 246 -5.54 -18.74 -2.16
CA LEU A 246 -5.52 -17.55 -1.31
C LEU A 246 -6.84 -16.78 -1.35
N VAL A 247 -7.51 -16.71 -2.50
CA VAL A 247 -8.85 -16.12 -2.60
C VAL A 247 -9.84 -16.91 -1.75
N ALA A 248 -9.82 -18.24 -1.83
CA ALA A 248 -10.67 -19.08 -0.98
C ALA A 248 -10.36 -18.93 0.52
N GLU A 249 -9.07 -18.80 0.90
CA GLU A 249 -8.65 -18.50 2.28
C GLU A 249 -9.23 -17.14 2.75
N ALA A 250 -9.17 -16.12 1.88
CA ALA A 250 -9.70 -14.80 2.17
C ALA A 250 -11.23 -14.85 2.38
N GLU A 251 -11.98 -15.49 1.47
CA GLU A 251 -13.42 -15.65 1.58
C GLU A 251 -13.81 -16.39 2.87
N ALA A 252 -13.12 -17.50 3.18
CA ALA A 252 -13.36 -18.26 4.40
C ALA A 252 -13.09 -17.44 5.68
N ALA A 253 -12.13 -16.51 5.66
CA ALA A 253 -11.85 -15.65 6.81
C ALA A 253 -12.99 -14.69 7.16
N LEU A 254 -13.85 -14.36 6.19
CA LEU A 254 -15.01 -13.46 6.35
C LEU A 254 -16.34 -14.21 6.48
N ALA A 255 -16.36 -15.54 6.53
CA ALA A 255 -17.60 -16.33 6.58
C ALA A 255 -18.50 -16.05 7.80
N GLY A 256 -18.03 -15.31 8.79
CA GLY A 256 -18.80 -14.92 9.99
C GLY A 256 -19.40 -13.51 9.93
N TYR A 257 -19.27 -12.80 8.79
CA TYR A 257 -19.76 -11.44 8.60
C TYR A 257 -20.91 -11.39 7.61
#